data_42c981f4a919e95b622f4862fdd8c2e5
#
_entry.id   42c981f4a919e95b622f4862fdd8c2e5
#
_cell.length_a   1.000
_cell.length_b   1.000
_cell.length_c   1.000
_cell.angle_alpha   90.00
_cell.angle_beta   90.00
_cell.angle_gamma   90.00
#
_symmetry.space_group_name_H-M   'P 1'
#
loop_
_entity.id
_entity.type
_entity.pdbx_description
1 polymer ?
#
loop_
_entity_poly.entity_id
_entity_poly.type
_entity_poly.pdbx_seq_one_letter_code
_entity_poly.pdbx_strand_id
1 'polypeptide(L)'
;MYIKLKKQVEWYLYHYQDIKRAVLQARLDPVKKKAGGGWIQDPTGQEAVSNITPLREVYIVDGKARIHIDYPERVVEAVESCECELNVVLRELCERKYYGKQRSINCMVAMGLTRDVYYAAINELLQIMSLYMVEHRVLKISKK
;
A
#
# COMPACT_ATOMS: atom_id res chain seq x y z
N MET A 1 3.13 17.81 -12.77
CA MET A 1 2.55 16.47 -12.79
C MET A 1 3.35 15.48 -11.97
N TYR A 2 4.62 15.49 -12.16
CA TYR A 2 5.50 14.58 -11.46
C TYR A 2 5.46 14.74 -9.94
N ILE A 3 5.38 15.98 -9.46
CA ILE A 3 5.32 16.26 -8.02
C ILE A 3 4.02 15.71 -7.42
N LYS A 4 2.92 15.84 -8.12
CA LYS A 4 1.65 15.29 -7.65
C LYS A 4 1.70 13.78 -7.56
N LEU A 5 2.33 13.15 -8.53
CA LEU A 5 2.46 11.71 -8.55
C LEU A 5 3.29 11.23 -7.35
N LYS A 6 4.39 11.91 -7.06
CA LYS A 6 5.21 11.59 -5.90
C LYS A 6 4.43 11.69 -4.61
N LYS A 7 3.65 12.74 -4.46
CA LYS A 7 2.85 12.92 -3.24
C LYS A 7 1.82 11.82 -3.07
N GLN A 8 1.22 11.39 -4.16
CA GLN A 8 0.26 10.30 -4.12
C GLN A 8 0.93 8.99 -3.71
N VAL A 9 2.11 8.72 -4.28
CA VAL A 9 2.87 7.51 -3.92
C VAL A 9 3.22 7.54 -2.45
N GLU A 10 3.71 8.69 -1.96
CA GLU A 10 4.06 8.83 -0.55
C GLU A 10 2.85 8.61 0.36
N TRP A 11 1.71 9.16 -0.04
CA TRP A 11 0.49 8.98 0.74
C TRP A 11 0.15 7.50 0.89
N TYR A 12 0.20 6.74 -0.19
CA TYR A 12 -0.07 5.31 -0.14
C TYR A 12 0.95 4.56 0.71
N LEU A 13 2.21 4.96 0.64
CA LEU A 13 3.25 4.30 1.43
C LEU A 13 3.07 4.58 2.92
N TYR A 14 2.73 5.83 3.28
CA TYR A 14 2.49 6.15 4.68
C TYR A 14 1.28 5.40 5.25
N HIS A 15 0.31 5.11 4.41
CA HIS A 15 -0.91 4.42 4.84
C HIS A 15 -0.92 2.94 4.48
N TYR A 16 0.16 2.45 3.89
CA TYR A 16 0.20 1.08 3.39
C TYR A 16 -0.14 0.04 4.45
N GLN A 17 0.43 0.16 5.64
CA GLN A 17 0.17 -0.83 6.69
C GLN A 17 -1.28 -0.78 7.16
N ASP A 18 -1.86 0.41 7.21
CA ASP A 18 -3.26 0.54 7.58
C ASP A 18 -4.15 -0.07 6.51
N ILE A 19 -3.82 0.16 5.24
CA ILE A 19 -4.56 -0.42 4.12
C ILE A 19 -4.45 -1.94 4.15
N LYS A 20 -3.25 -2.45 4.34
CA LYS A 20 -3.02 -3.89 4.39
C LYS A 20 -3.79 -4.54 5.54
N ARG A 21 -3.79 -3.89 6.69
CA ARG A 21 -4.53 -4.38 7.85
C ARG A 21 -6.03 -4.38 7.58
N ALA A 22 -6.54 -3.32 6.94
CA ALA A 22 -7.95 -3.22 6.60
C ALA A 22 -8.35 -4.32 5.60
N VAL A 23 -7.49 -4.63 4.64
CA VAL A 23 -7.73 -5.72 3.70
C VAL A 23 -7.83 -7.06 4.43
N LEU A 24 -6.86 -7.32 5.31
CA LEU A 24 -6.87 -8.56 6.07
C LEU A 24 -8.12 -8.66 6.94
N GLN A 25 -8.48 -7.56 7.59
CA GLN A 25 -9.65 -7.54 8.45
C GLN A 25 -10.92 -7.82 7.64
N ALA A 26 -11.04 -7.21 6.47
CA ALA A 26 -12.20 -7.41 5.61
C ALA A 26 -12.31 -8.85 5.12
N ARG A 27 -11.17 -9.47 4.82
CA ARG A 27 -11.17 -10.86 4.38
C ARG A 27 -11.49 -11.85 5.49
N LEU A 28 -11.13 -11.50 6.71
CA LEU A 28 -11.34 -12.41 7.85
C LEU A 28 -12.62 -12.12 8.61
N ASP A 29 -13.38 -11.10 8.25
CA ASP A 29 -14.54 -10.69 8.99
C ASP A 29 -15.68 -11.70 8.79
N PRO A 30 -16.04 -12.48 9.81
CA PRO A 30 -17.09 -13.48 9.69
C PRO A 30 -18.48 -12.86 9.52
N VAL A 31 -18.67 -11.64 9.97
CA VAL A 31 -19.96 -10.97 9.84
C VAL A 31 -20.28 -10.73 8.38
N LYS A 32 -19.31 -10.29 7.60
CA LYS A 32 -19.51 -10.08 6.18
C LYS A 32 -19.85 -11.38 5.47
N LYS A 33 -19.24 -12.47 5.86
CA LYS A 33 -19.53 -13.77 5.27
C LYS A 33 -20.96 -14.20 5.56
N LYS A 34 -21.44 -13.90 6.76
CA LYS A 34 -22.81 -14.24 7.12
C LYS A 34 -23.80 -13.35 6.37
N ALA A 35 -23.45 -12.11 6.16
CA ALA A 35 -24.32 -11.20 5.44
C ALA A 35 -24.63 -11.70 4.04
N GLY A 36 -23.77 -12.47 3.51
CA GLY A 36 -23.99 -13.12 2.24
C GLY A 36 -24.96 -14.28 2.34
N GLY A 37 -25.49 -14.48 3.44
CA GLY A 37 -26.52 -15.43 3.56
C GLY A 37 -26.12 -16.77 3.63
N GLY A 38 -25.20 -16.92 3.85
CA GLY A 38 -25.04 -17.94 3.52
C GLY A 38 -24.87 -19.07 4.19
N TRP A 39 -24.88 -19.50 4.94
CA TRP A 39 -24.69 -20.61 5.51
C TRP A 39 -24.93 -21.69 4.68
N ILE A 40 -24.81 -21.65 3.59
CA ILE A 40 -25.06 -22.51 2.89
C ILE A 40 -24.11 -23.21 2.55
N GLN A 41 -23.52 -23.66 2.62
CA GLN A 41 -23.34 -24.56 2.12
C GLN A 41 -22.17 -25.14 1.69
N ASP A 42 -21.51 -24.92 0.83
CA ASP A 42 -20.24 -25.44 0.32
C ASP A 42 -19.15 -24.49 0.77
N PRO A 43 -18.60 -24.68 1.93
CA PRO A 43 -17.59 -23.76 2.45
C PRO A 43 -16.38 -23.61 1.53
N THR A 44 -16.01 -24.68 0.87
CA THR A 44 -14.88 -24.65 -0.04
C THR A 44 -15.15 -23.75 -1.23
N GLY A 45 -16.35 -23.85 -1.78
CA GLY A 45 -16.73 -23.01 -2.89
C GLY A 45 -16.78 -21.55 -2.52
N GLN A 46 -17.30 -21.26 -1.34
CA GLN A 46 -17.36 -19.89 -0.86
C GLN A 46 -15.98 -19.30 -0.62
N GLU A 47 -15.08 -20.09 -0.06
CA GLU A 47 -13.72 -19.62 0.13
C GLU A 47 -13.05 -19.32 -1.20
N ALA A 48 -13.24 -20.16 -2.19
CA ALA A 48 -12.66 -19.93 -3.49
C ALA A 48 -13.19 -18.65 -4.12
N VAL A 49 -14.50 -18.43 -4.02
CA VAL A 49 -15.10 -17.22 -4.55
C VAL A 49 -14.60 -15.99 -3.81
N SER A 50 -14.53 -16.06 -2.48
CA SER A 50 -14.03 -14.93 -1.69
C SER A 50 -12.60 -14.57 -2.03
N ASN A 51 -11.76 -15.57 -2.31
CA ASN A 51 -10.38 -15.32 -2.63
C ASN A 51 -10.20 -14.78 -4.05
N ILE A 52 -11.10 -15.12 -4.95
CA ILE A 52 -11.01 -14.66 -6.33
C ILE A 52 -11.63 -13.27 -6.50
N THR A 53 -12.72 -13.01 -5.79
CA THR A 53 -13.41 -11.74 -5.94
C THR A 53 -12.63 -10.63 -5.23
N PRO A 54 -12.22 -9.59 -5.96
CA PRO A 54 -11.48 -8.50 -5.32
C PRO A 54 -12.37 -7.70 -4.39
N LEU A 55 -11.77 -7.17 -3.35
CA LEU A 55 -12.46 -6.25 -2.47
C LEU A 55 -12.66 -4.94 -3.19
N ARG A 56 -13.88 -4.41 -3.15
CA ARG A 56 -14.18 -3.17 -3.83
C ARG A 56 -13.70 -1.95 -3.06
N GLU A 57 -13.76 -2.01 -1.73
CA GLU A 57 -13.39 -0.86 -0.92
C GLU A 57 -13.12 -1.27 0.52
N VAL A 58 -12.30 -0.46 1.17
CA VAL A 58 -12.13 -0.52 2.61
C VAL A 58 -12.01 0.90 3.10
N TYR A 59 -12.14 1.09 4.41
CA TYR A 59 -11.96 2.39 5.04
C TYR A 59 -10.80 2.30 6.02
N ILE A 60 -10.00 3.34 6.06
CA ILE A 60 -8.96 3.47 7.08
C ILE A 60 -9.21 4.77 7.84
N VAL A 61 -8.66 4.86 9.03
CA VAL A 61 -8.82 6.03 9.86
C VAL A 61 -7.49 6.76 9.94
N ASP A 62 -7.52 8.06 9.64
CA ASP A 62 -6.34 8.90 9.72
C ASP A 62 -6.73 10.06 10.63
N GLY A 63 -6.33 10.00 11.88
CA GLY A 63 -6.77 10.96 12.87
C GLY A 63 -8.27 10.86 13.09
N LYS A 64 -8.99 11.91 12.75
CA LYS A 64 -10.44 11.91 12.86
C LYS A 64 -11.13 11.62 11.53
N ALA A 65 -10.37 11.54 10.46
CA ALA A 65 -10.93 11.33 9.14
C ALA A 65 -11.04 9.84 8.83
N ARG A 66 -12.15 9.49 8.20
CA ARG A 66 -12.36 8.13 7.69
C ARG A 66 -12.15 8.19 6.19
N ILE A 67 -11.14 7.49 5.70
CA ILE A 67 -10.72 7.57 4.31
C ILE A 67 -11.13 6.32 3.56
N HIS A 68 -11.75 6.53 2.41
CA HIS A 68 -12.21 5.46 1.55
C HIS A 68 -11.11 5.06 0.57
N ILE A 69 -10.83 3.77 0.47
CA ILE A 69 -9.83 3.25 -0.45
C ILE A 69 -10.51 2.29 -1.41
N ASP A 70 -10.46 2.61 -2.71
CA ASP A 70 -11.03 1.75 -3.74
C ASP A 70 -10.04 0.66 -4.11
N TYR A 71 -10.52 -0.54 -4.28
CA TYR A 71 -9.72 -1.69 -4.71
C TYR A 71 -8.39 -1.78 -3.94
N PRO A 72 -8.48 -1.87 -2.62
CA PRO A 72 -7.28 -1.78 -1.77
C PRO A 72 -6.27 -2.89 -2.03
N GLU A 73 -6.71 -4.04 -2.52
CA GLU A 73 -5.78 -5.12 -2.82
C GLU A 73 -4.80 -4.76 -3.93
N ARG A 74 -5.20 -3.87 -4.83
CA ARG A 74 -4.28 -3.37 -5.86
C ARG A 74 -3.11 -2.62 -5.24
N VAL A 75 -3.39 -1.85 -4.19
CA VAL A 75 -2.34 -1.14 -3.46
C VAL A 75 -1.38 -2.14 -2.82
N VAL A 76 -1.92 -3.14 -2.13
CA VAL A 76 -1.10 -4.15 -1.47
C VAL A 76 -0.24 -4.90 -2.49
N GLU A 77 -0.83 -5.33 -3.59
CA GLU A 77 -0.11 -6.06 -4.62
C GLU A 77 0.98 -5.22 -5.26
N ALA A 78 0.70 -3.95 -5.53
CA ALA A 78 1.69 -3.05 -6.12
C ALA A 78 2.88 -2.88 -5.22
N VAL A 79 2.64 -2.63 -3.94
CA VAL A 79 3.71 -2.42 -2.98
C VAL A 79 4.52 -3.70 -2.78
N GLU A 80 3.85 -4.83 -2.62
CA GLU A 80 4.55 -6.11 -2.42
C GLU A 80 5.39 -6.50 -3.63
N SER A 81 4.86 -6.31 -4.83
CA SER A 81 5.60 -6.60 -6.05
C SER A 81 6.82 -5.71 -6.16
N CYS A 82 6.67 -4.43 -5.83
CA CYS A 82 7.78 -3.50 -5.83
C CYS A 82 8.84 -3.88 -4.82
N GLU A 83 8.43 -4.23 -3.60
CA GLU A 83 9.36 -4.58 -2.55
C GLU A 83 10.25 -5.76 -2.93
N CYS A 84 9.72 -6.72 -3.67
CA CYS A 84 10.51 -7.86 -4.14
C CYS A 84 11.65 -7.43 -5.05
N GLU A 85 11.49 -6.30 -5.75
CA GLU A 85 12.50 -5.82 -6.69
C GLU A 85 13.44 -4.77 -6.08
N LEU A 86 13.14 -4.28 -4.90
CA LEU A 86 13.98 -3.25 -4.28
C LEU A 86 15.26 -3.85 -3.71
N ASN A 87 16.35 -3.09 -3.82
CA ASN A 87 17.58 -3.50 -3.16
C ASN A 87 17.46 -3.27 -1.64
N VAL A 88 18.45 -3.76 -0.91
CA VAL A 88 18.41 -3.73 0.57
C VAL A 88 18.28 -2.30 1.10
N VAL A 89 19.03 -1.37 0.50
CA VAL A 89 19.02 0.02 0.96
C VAL A 89 17.65 0.66 0.76
N LEU A 90 17.07 0.52 -0.42
CA LEU A 90 15.77 1.12 -0.71
C LEU A 90 14.67 0.48 0.12
N ARG A 91 14.77 -0.82 0.36
CA ARG A 91 13.78 -1.52 1.18
C ARG A 91 13.84 -1.03 2.63
N GLU A 92 15.03 -0.93 3.17
CA GLU A 92 15.19 -0.44 4.54
C GLU A 92 14.71 1.01 4.67
N LEU A 93 15.01 1.82 3.67
CA LEU A 93 14.59 3.21 3.66
C LEU A 93 13.06 3.31 3.65
N CYS A 94 12.41 2.48 2.84
CA CYS A 94 10.95 2.45 2.79
C CYS A 94 10.36 2.08 4.15
N GLU A 95 10.92 1.06 4.77
CA GLU A 95 10.45 0.61 6.08
C GLU A 95 10.61 1.67 7.14
N ARG A 96 11.78 2.31 7.19
CA ARG A 96 12.04 3.32 8.22
C ARG A 96 11.22 4.58 8.02
N LYS A 97 11.23 5.11 6.80
CA LYS A 97 10.58 6.39 6.54
C LYS A 97 9.07 6.29 6.46
N TYR A 98 8.58 5.33 5.71
CA TYR A 98 7.13 5.27 5.44
C TYR A 98 6.38 4.37 6.41
N TYR A 99 6.83 3.17 6.63
CA TYR A 99 6.13 2.26 7.53
C TYR A 99 6.39 2.61 8.99
N GLY A 100 7.64 2.91 9.33
CA GLY A 100 8.02 3.30 10.68
C GLY A 100 7.79 4.77 10.99
N LYS A 101 7.51 5.57 9.95
CA LYS A 101 7.23 7.01 10.06
C LYS A 101 8.34 7.77 10.78
N GLN A 102 9.58 7.38 10.54
CA GLN A 102 10.72 8.07 11.13
C GLN A 102 11.02 9.36 10.40
N ARG A 103 11.58 10.31 11.13
CA ARG A 103 12.00 11.56 10.52
C ARG A 103 13.18 11.33 9.59
N SER A 104 13.31 12.19 8.58
CA SER A 104 14.38 12.07 7.61
C SER A 104 15.75 12.05 8.27
N ILE A 105 15.97 12.92 9.26
CA ILE A 105 17.26 12.98 9.95
C ILE A 105 17.57 11.65 10.64
N ASN A 106 16.57 11.03 11.25
CA ASN A 106 16.77 9.75 11.93
C ASN A 106 17.09 8.63 10.95
N CYS A 107 16.46 8.65 9.78
CA CYS A 107 16.75 7.68 8.73
C CYS A 107 18.20 7.85 8.23
N MET A 108 18.64 9.09 8.00
CA MET A 108 19.99 9.36 7.54
C MET A 108 21.03 8.86 8.53
N VAL A 109 20.81 9.16 9.82
CA VAL A 109 21.74 8.75 10.86
C VAL A 109 21.78 7.22 10.99
N ALA A 110 20.60 6.59 11.04
CA ALA A 110 20.53 5.15 11.23
C ALA A 110 21.15 4.38 10.07
N MET A 111 21.03 4.90 8.86
CA MET A 111 21.52 4.22 7.67
C MET A 111 22.88 4.72 7.22
N GLY A 112 23.45 5.74 7.89
CA GLY A 112 24.74 6.29 7.53
C GLY A 112 24.73 6.98 6.17
N LEU A 113 23.63 7.64 5.83
CA LEU A 113 23.50 8.31 4.54
C LEU A 113 23.70 9.81 4.66
N THR A 114 24.37 10.40 3.66
CA THR A 114 24.44 11.86 3.57
C THR A 114 23.10 12.37 3.07
N ARG A 115 22.90 13.66 3.21
CA ARG A 115 21.65 14.28 2.77
C ARG A 115 21.38 14.04 1.27
N ASP A 116 22.39 14.26 0.45
CA ASP A 116 22.23 14.12 -0.99
C ASP A 116 21.92 12.67 -1.39
N VAL A 117 22.62 11.72 -0.78
CA VAL A 117 22.40 10.31 -1.04
C VAL A 117 21.01 9.90 -0.58
N TYR A 118 20.60 10.40 0.58
CA TYR A 118 19.28 10.09 1.13
C TYR A 118 18.17 10.56 0.18
N TYR A 119 18.21 11.81 -0.27
CA TYR A 119 17.16 12.32 -1.14
C TYR A 119 17.19 11.70 -2.53
N ALA A 120 18.37 11.34 -3.03
CA ALA A 120 18.48 10.61 -4.28
C ALA A 120 17.83 9.23 -4.14
N ALA A 121 18.05 8.55 -3.02
CA ALA A 121 17.46 7.25 -2.77
C ALA A 121 15.95 7.35 -2.63
N ILE A 122 15.45 8.37 -1.94
CA ILE A 122 14.01 8.59 -1.81
C ILE A 122 13.38 8.79 -3.20
N ASN A 123 14.01 9.60 -4.04
CA ASN A 123 13.49 9.83 -5.39
C ASN A 123 13.47 8.55 -6.20
N GLU A 124 14.52 7.76 -6.11
CA GLU A 124 14.58 6.48 -6.82
C GLU A 124 13.48 5.53 -6.34
N LEU A 125 13.31 5.43 -5.03
CA LEU A 125 12.27 4.59 -4.43
C LEU A 125 10.88 5.00 -4.94
N LEU A 126 10.60 6.29 -4.92
CA LEU A 126 9.30 6.79 -5.35
C LEU A 126 9.07 6.58 -6.84
N GLN A 127 10.11 6.72 -7.66
CA GLN A 127 9.99 6.45 -9.08
C GLN A 127 9.66 4.99 -9.35
N ILE A 128 10.38 4.09 -8.72
CA ILE A 128 10.15 2.66 -8.90
C ILE A 128 8.74 2.30 -8.42
N MET A 129 8.38 2.77 -7.23
CA MET A 129 7.07 2.47 -6.65
C MET A 129 5.94 3.00 -7.54
N SER A 130 6.13 4.20 -8.12
CA SER A 130 5.10 4.78 -8.97
C SER A 130 4.83 3.93 -10.21
N LEU A 131 5.87 3.30 -10.76
CA LEU A 131 5.70 2.43 -11.91
C LEU A 131 4.84 1.22 -11.56
N TYR A 132 5.08 0.62 -10.41
CA TYR A 132 4.26 -0.51 -9.97
C TYR A 132 2.84 -0.09 -9.67
N MET A 133 2.66 1.07 -9.06
CA MET A 133 1.31 1.56 -8.75
C MET A 133 0.50 1.88 -10.01
N VAL A 134 1.15 2.41 -11.03
CA VAL A 134 0.48 2.65 -12.31
C VAL A 134 0.13 1.32 -12.97
N GLU A 135 1.06 0.37 -12.97
CA GLU A 135 0.85 -0.94 -13.56
C GLU A 135 -0.32 -1.66 -12.90
N HIS A 136 -0.42 -1.56 -11.59
CA HIS A 136 -1.52 -2.20 -10.85
C HIS A 136 -2.78 -1.34 -10.75
N ARG A 137 -2.82 -0.24 -11.51
CA ARG A 137 -3.98 0.65 -11.58
C ARG A 137 -4.33 1.34 -10.27
N VAL A 138 -3.36 1.51 -9.40
CA VAL A 138 -3.54 2.29 -8.17
C VAL A 138 -3.53 3.77 -8.51
N LEU A 139 -2.62 4.16 -9.40
CA LEU A 139 -2.51 5.54 -9.85
C LEU A 139 -2.86 5.64 -11.33
N LYS A 140 -3.43 6.77 -11.70
CA LYS A 140 -3.75 7.06 -13.09
C LYS A 140 -2.88 8.20 -13.58
N ILE A 141 -2.30 8.04 -14.74
CA ILE A 141 -1.53 9.10 -15.36
C ILE A 141 -2.50 9.96 -16.15
N SER A 142 -2.51 11.24 -15.82
CA SER A 142 -3.37 12.17 -16.54
C SER A 142 -2.70 12.52 -17.86
N LYS A 143 -3.49 12.40 -18.92
CA LYS A 143 -2.94 12.74 -20.20
C LYS A 143 -3.23 14.16 -20.53
N LYS A 144 -2.65 15.06 -19.97
CA LYS A 144 -2.88 16.44 -20.39
C LYS A 144 -1.62 17.14 -20.76
#